data_38f04ed0b5189306913330b4a892c6c2
#
_entry.id   38f04ed0b5189306913330b4a892c6c2
#
_cell.length_a   1.000
_cell.length_b   1.000
_cell.length_c   1.000
_cell.angle_alpha   90.00
_cell.angle_beta   90.00
_cell.angle_gamma   90.00
#
_symmetry.space_group_name_H-M   'P 1'
#
loop_
_entity.id
_entity.type
_entity.pdbx_description
1 polymer ?
#
loop_
_entity_poly.entity_id
_entity_poly.type
_entity_poly.pdbx_seq_one_letter_code
_entity_poly.pdbx_strand_id
1 'polypeptide(L)'
;MPDKSTIEKAKKDKAEGKSASTQAGEFVHDEIEKIRKGKHGARSPQQAIAIGLSEARRAGVDLPAPKTGGEALKKKAAQDEKRGKSNKPVSAKRSRARVEALKKEPTNTVSSGALSKQAKKAAKKRSVTDRSKAAKKAATTKGPTQRSAAAKKAARTRARKK
;
A
#
# COMPACT_ATOMS: atom_id res chain seq x y z
N MET A 1 -1.87 11.54 -10.09
CA MET A 1 -0.49 11.75 -9.55
C MET A 1 -0.62 11.74 -8.04
N PRO A 2 0.36 11.20 -7.32
CA PRO A 2 0.33 11.21 -5.86
C PRO A 2 0.33 12.65 -5.33
N ASP A 3 -0.30 12.85 -4.18
CA ASP A 3 -0.36 14.16 -3.55
C ASP A 3 1.02 14.53 -2.99
N LYS A 4 1.36 15.83 -2.99
CA LYS A 4 2.64 16.32 -2.47
C LYS A 4 2.85 15.88 -1.01
N SER A 5 1.82 15.95 -0.20
CA SER A 5 1.85 15.51 1.21
C SER A 5 2.20 14.03 1.36
N THR A 6 1.73 13.17 0.46
CA THR A 6 2.07 11.74 0.46
C THR A 6 3.53 11.50 0.12
N ILE A 7 4.07 12.27 -0.84
CA ILE A 7 5.50 12.22 -1.19
C ILE A 7 6.36 12.68 -0.01
N GLU A 8 5.96 13.74 0.69
CA GLU A 8 6.67 14.24 1.87
C GLU A 8 6.69 13.24 3.03
N LYS A 9 5.55 12.59 3.30
CA LYS A 9 5.48 11.51 4.31
C LYS A 9 6.42 10.36 3.97
N ALA A 10 6.42 9.90 2.72
CA ALA A 10 7.31 8.83 2.28
C ALA A 10 8.79 9.23 2.36
N LYS A 11 9.14 10.50 2.06
CA LYS A 11 10.50 11.03 2.25
C LYS A 11 10.89 11.08 3.73
N LYS A 12 9.98 11.49 4.61
CA LYS A 12 10.19 11.46 6.05
C LYS A 12 10.43 10.03 6.55
N ASP A 13 9.61 9.09 6.13
CA ASP A 13 9.79 7.67 6.44
C ASP A 13 11.15 7.14 5.97
N LYS A 14 11.62 7.59 4.81
CA LYS A 14 12.96 7.26 4.30
C LYS A 14 14.06 7.85 5.17
N ALA A 15 13.94 9.11 5.56
CA ALA A 15 14.91 9.78 6.45
C ALA A 15 14.97 9.12 7.84
N GLU A 16 13.84 8.60 8.32
CA GLU A 16 13.76 7.82 9.56
C GLU A 16 14.25 6.36 9.42
N GLY A 17 14.81 5.97 8.27
CA GLY A 17 15.33 4.62 8.03
C GLY A 17 14.24 3.55 7.87
N LYS A 18 12.98 3.93 7.66
CA LYS A 18 11.90 2.97 7.46
C LYS A 18 12.02 2.25 6.13
N SER A 19 11.54 1.01 6.09
CA SER A 19 11.63 0.17 4.90
C SER A 19 10.85 0.75 3.71
N ALA A 20 11.28 0.43 2.47
CA ALA A 20 10.60 0.84 1.25
C ALA A 20 9.12 0.40 1.22
N SER A 21 8.77 -0.72 1.83
CA SER A 21 7.38 -1.17 1.96
C SER A 21 6.55 -0.26 2.88
N THR A 22 7.14 0.32 3.92
CA THR A 22 6.49 1.30 4.79
C THR A 22 6.27 2.61 4.03
N GLN A 23 7.30 3.11 3.36
CA GLN A 23 7.21 4.31 2.51
C GLN A 23 6.12 4.16 1.44
N ALA A 24 6.05 2.99 0.77
CA ALA A 24 5.01 2.71 -0.22
C ALA A 24 3.61 2.58 0.39
N GLY A 25 3.52 2.25 1.68
CA GLY A 25 2.27 2.21 2.44
C GLY A 25 1.53 3.54 2.45
N GLU A 26 2.24 4.67 2.49
CA GLU A 26 1.65 6.00 2.43
C GLU A 26 0.86 6.23 1.13
N PHE A 27 1.39 5.77 -0.01
CA PHE A 27 0.71 5.87 -1.31
C PHE A 27 -0.51 4.95 -1.40
N VAL A 28 -0.41 3.75 -0.85
CA VAL A 28 -1.55 2.82 -0.81
C VAL A 28 -2.66 3.37 0.09
N HIS A 29 -2.31 3.99 1.21
CA HIS A 29 -3.27 4.64 2.10
C HIS A 29 -3.97 5.81 1.40
N ASP A 30 -3.20 6.69 0.76
CA ASP A 30 -3.72 7.83 0.00
C ASP A 30 -4.68 7.41 -1.12
N GLU A 31 -4.32 6.35 -1.86
CA GLU A 31 -5.17 5.80 -2.91
C GLU A 31 -6.49 5.26 -2.36
N ILE A 32 -6.46 4.54 -1.24
CA ILE A 32 -7.66 4.03 -0.56
C ILE A 32 -8.54 5.19 -0.11
N GLU A 33 -7.95 6.25 0.46
CA GLU A 33 -8.70 7.43 0.89
C GLU A 33 -9.32 8.19 -0.29
N LYS A 34 -8.63 8.30 -1.42
CA LYS A 34 -9.18 8.90 -2.66
C LYS A 34 -10.42 8.15 -3.14
N ILE A 35 -10.37 6.81 -3.13
CA ILE A 35 -11.51 5.97 -3.52
C ILE A 35 -12.66 6.12 -2.52
N ARG A 36 -12.39 6.12 -1.21
CA ARG A 36 -13.41 6.32 -0.17
C ARG A 36 -14.09 7.68 -0.26
N LYS A 37 -13.35 8.71 -0.66
CA LYS A 37 -13.86 10.06 -0.90
C LYS A 37 -14.55 10.21 -2.26
N GLY A 38 -14.70 9.15 -3.03
CA GLY A 38 -15.39 9.15 -4.32
C GLY A 38 -14.65 9.89 -5.44
N LYS A 39 -13.34 10.20 -5.30
CA LYS A 39 -12.59 10.87 -6.37
C LYS A 39 -12.47 10.00 -7.63
N HIS A 40 -12.43 8.69 -7.44
CA HIS A 40 -12.50 7.64 -8.46
C HIS A 40 -12.76 6.29 -7.77
N GLY A 41 -12.94 5.21 -8.54
CA GLY A 41 -13.15 3.88 -8.02
C GLY A 41 -11.99 2.92 -8.31
N ALA A 42 -12.17 1.68 -7.90
CA ALA A 42 -11.32 0.56 -8.25
C ALA A 42 -12.15 -0.72 -8.34
N ARG A 43 -11.83 -1.61 -9.29
CA ARG A 43 -12.52 -2.89 -9.50
C ARG A 43 -12.37 -3.85 -8.32
N SER A 44 -11.29 -3.70 -7.55
CA SER A 44 -10.99 -4.58 -6.43
C SER A 44 -9.98 -3.92 -5.47
N PRO A 45 -9.88 -4.40 -4.19
CA PRO A 45 -8.85 -3.94 -3.28
C PRO A 45 -7.43 -4.15 -3.82
N GLN A 46 -7.22 -5.22 -4.59
CA GLN A 46 -5.93 -5.52 -5.22
C GLN A 46 -5.54 -4.46 -6.25
N GLN A 47 -6.50 -3.97 -7.03
CA GLN A 47 -6.25 -2.91 -8.00
C GLN A 47 -5.88 -1.59 -7.30
N ALA A 48 -6.61 -1.20 -6.25
CA ALA A 48 -6.29 -0.02 -5.46
C ALA A 48 -4.86 -0.09 -4.88
N ILE A 49 -4.50 -1.23 -4.27
CA ILE A 49 -3.14 -1.47 -3.77
C ILE A 49 -2.11 -1.38 -4.90
N ALA A 50 -2.38 -1.98 -6.06
CA ALA A 50 -1.46 -1.96 -7.20
C ALA A 50 -1.26 -0.55 -7.77
N ILE A 51 -2.30 0.30 -7.77
CA ILE A 51 -2.20 1.71 -8.17
C ILE A 51 -1.27 2.45 -7.19
N GLY A 52 -1.51 2.34 -5.87
CA GLY A 52 -0.66 2.99 -4.86
C GLY A 52 0.80 2.53 -4.93
N LEU A 53 1.08 1.23 -5.10
CA LEU A 53 2.44 0.71 -5.28
C LEU A 53 3.10 1.21 -6.58
N SER A 54 2.34 1.35 -7.66
CA SER A 54 2.81 1.92 -8.93
C SER A 54 3.12 3.41 -8.78
N GLU A 55 2.33 4.15 -8.02
CA GLU A 55 2.58 5.56 -7.69
C GLU A 55 3.83 5.73 -6.82
N ALA A 56 4.02 4.88 -5.81
CA ALA A 56 5.21 4.86 -4.96
C ALA A 56 6.50 4.68 -5.78
N ARG A 57 6.55 3.69 -6.69
CA ARG A 57 7.71 3.48 -7.57
C ARG A 57 7.99 4.71 -8.44
N ARG A 58 6.94 5.29 -9.02
CA ARG A 58 7.07 6.50 -9.85
C ARG A 58 7.44 7.75 -9.08
N ALA A 59 7.20 7.77 -7.77
CA ALA A 59 7.65 8.81 -6.86
C ALA A 59 9.09 8.59 -6.33
N GLY A 60 9.77 7.53 -6.78
CA GLY A 60 11.16 7.24 -6.42
C GLY A 60 11.34 6.41 -5.15
N VAL A 61 10.29 5.74 -4.67
CA VAL A 61 10.44 4.73 -3.61
C VAL A 61 11.07 3.49 -4.23
N ASP A 62 12.20 3.05 -3.68
CA ASP A 62 12.95 1.87 -4.12
C ASP A 62 12.26 0.57 -3.66
N LEU A 63 11.11 0.30 -4.27
CA LEU A 63 10.26 -0.83 -3.97
C LEU A 63 10.58 -1.99 -4.92
N PRO A 64 11.14 -3.12 -4.44
CA PRO A 64 11.50 -4.23 -5.29
C PRO A 64 10.31 -4.79 -6.05
N ALA A 65 10.58 -5.38 -7.22
CA ALA A 65 9.58 -6.08 -7.99
C ALA A 65 8.96 -7.23 -7.18
N PRO A 66 7.67 -7.57 -7.39
CA PRO A 66 7.03 -8.64 -6.65
C PRO A 66 7.71 -9.98 -6.95
N LYS A 67 8.02 -10.74 -5.90
CA LYS A 67 8.62 -12.08 -6.03
C LYS A 67 7.66 -13.08 -6.68
N THR A 68 6.36 -12.93 -6.35
CA THR A 68 5.27 -13.75 -6.88
C THR A 68 4.42 -12.91 -7.84
N GLY A 69 4.20 -13.38 -9.03
CA GLY A 69 3.42 -12.70 -10.07
C GLY A 69 3.96 -13.04 -11.45
N GLY A 70 3.11 -12.94 -12.47
CA GLY A 70 3.51 -13.19 -13.85
C GLY A 70 4.53 -12.15 -14.35
N GLU A 71 5.22 -12.48 -15.44
CA GLU A 71 6.21 -11.62 -16.09
C GLU A 71 5.67 -10.21 -16.42
N ALA A 72 4.40 -10.11 -16.80
CA ALA A 72 3.74 -8.83 -17.06
C ALA A 72 3.76 -7.89 -15.86
N LEU A 73 3.55 -8.43 -14.64
CA LEU A 73 3.58 -7.65 -13.41
C LEU A 73 5.00 -7.19 -13.05
N LYS A 74 6.00 -8.06 -13.25
CA LYS A 74 7.41 -7.72 -13.03
C LYS A 74 7.87 -6.66 -14.02
N LYS A 75 7.55 -6.82 -15.31
CA LYS A 75 7.82 -5.83 -16.37
C LYS A 75 7.18 -4.47 -16.04
N LYS A 76 5.94 -4.47 -15.56
CA LYS A 76 5.24 -3.26 -15.16
C LYS A 76 5.92 -2.57 -13.97
N ALA A 77 6.34 -3.31 -12.96
CA ALA A 77 7.07 -2.78 -11.81
C ALA A 77 8.39 -2.12 -12.24
N ALA A 78 9.17 -2.78 -13.11
CA ALA A 78 10.41 -2.24 -13.66
C ALA A 78 10.18 -0.97 -14.51
N GLN A 79 9.09 -0.91 -15.29
CA GLN A 79 8.71 0.29 -16.03
C GLN A 79 8.37 1.46 -15.11
N ASP A 80 7.62 1.21 -14.02
CA ASP A 80 7.25 2.25 -13.07
C ASP A 80 8.48 2.77 -12.32
N GLU A 81 9.45 1.90 -11.99
CA GLU A 81 10.74 2.29 -11.40
C GLU A 81 11.58 3.14 -12.34
N LYS A 82 11.76 2.71 -13.60
CA LYS A 82 12.44 3.50 -14.64
C LYS A 82 11.78 4.87 -14.82
N ARG A 83 10.46 4.92 -14.73
CA ARG A 83 9.71 6.17 -14.82
C ARG A 83 9.95 7.08 -13.61
N GLY A 84 10.09 6.52 -12.42
CA GLY A 84 10.44 7.27 -11.21
C GLY A 84 11.82 7.91 -11.28
N LYS A 85 12.77 7.27 -11.96
CA LYS A 85 14.13 7.79 -12.21
C LYS A 85 14.20 8.76 -13.39
N SER A 86 13.11 8.91 -14.15
CA SER A 86 13.05 9.76 -15.36
C SER A 86 12.34 11.07 -15.06
N ASN A 87 12.98 12.19 -15.42
CA ASN A 87 12.39 13.53 -15.34
C ASN A 87 11.39 13.84 -16.45
N LYS A 88 11.03 12.86 -17.30
CA LYS A 88 10.08 13.08 -18.41
C LYS A 88 8.67 13.36 -17.88
N PRO A 89 7.99 14.39 -18.38
CA PRO A 89 6.64 14.71 -17.93
C PRO A 89 5.65 13.58 -18.25
N VAL A 90 4.63 13.45 -17.43
CA VAL A 90 3.54 12.49 -17.67
C VAL A 90 2.63 13.02 -18.76
N SER A 91 2.31 12.19 -19.75
CA SER A 91 1.35 12.54 -20.79
C SER A 91 -0.01 12.89 -20.20
N ALA A 92 -0.45 14.13 -20.37
CA ALA A 92 -1.74 14.61 -19.87
C ALA A 92 -2.91 13.81 -20.48
N LYS A 93 -2.85 13.45 -21.77
CA LYS A 93 -3.86 12.61 -22.43
C LYS A 93 -4.02 11.26 -21.76
N ARG A 94 -2.90 10.55 -21.49
CA ARG A 94 -2.93 9.24 -20.80
C ARG A 94 -3.42 9.36 -19.36
N SER A 95 -3.03 10.43 -18.66
CA SER A 95 -3.46 10.68 -17.29
C SER A 95 -4.97 10.89 -17.21
N ARG A 96 -5.54 11.73 -18.09
CA ARG A 96 -6.99 11.98 -18.16
C ARG A 96 -7.76 10.70 -18.49
N ALA A 97 -7.38 9.98 -19.54
CA ALA A 97 -8.03 8.73 -19.94
C ALA A 97 -8.04 7.70 -18.80
N ARG A 98 -6.95 7.61 -18.04
CA ARG A 98 -6.88 6.71 -16.89
C ARG A 98 -7.84 7.13 -15.77
N VAL A 99 -7.88 8.41 -15.43
CA VAL A 99 -8.79 8.93 -14.39
C VAL A 99 -10.25 8.71 -14.80
N GLU A 100 -10.60 8.97 -16.06
CA GLU A 100 -11.95 8.72 -16.59
C GLU A 100 -12.33 7.24 -16.52
N ALA A 101 -11.41 6.33 -16.85
CA ALA A 101 -11.65 4.91 -16.71
C ALA A 101 -11.87 4.50 -15.24
N LEU A 102 -11.06 5.04 -14.31
CA LEU A 102 -11.19 4.76 -12.89
C LEU A 102 -12.46 5.36 -12.28
N LYS A 103 -12.96 6.50 -12.77
CA LYS A 103 -14.24 7.08 -12.31
C LYS A 103 -15.45 6.18 -12.63
N LYS A 104 -15.35 5.29 -13.60
CA LYS A 104 -16.39 4.31 -13.93
C LYS A 104 -16.38 3.08 -13.02
N GLU A 105 -15.31 2.88 -12.25
CA GLU A 105 -15.18 1.74 -11.34
C GLU A 105 -15.88 2.00 -9.99
N PRO A 106 -16.34 0.96 -9.27
CA PRO A 106 -17.04 1.12 -8.00
C PRO A 106 -16.12 1.64 -6.89
N THR A 107 -16.68 2.43 -5.97
CA THR A 107 -15.96 3.02 -4.83
C THR A 107 -16.03 2.19 -3.55
N ASN A 108 -17.00 1.27 -3.43
CA ASN A 108 -17.22 0.45 -2.22
C ASN A 108 -16.23 -0.70 -2.04
N THR A 109 -15.37 -0.96 -3.02
CA THR A 109 -14.43 -2.09 -3.05
C THR A 109 -13.34 -2.00 -1.99
N VAL A 110 -13.05 -0.82 -1.46
CA VAL A 110 -12.01 -0.58 -0.43
C VAL A 110 -12.59 -0.39 0.98
N SER A 111 -13.76 -0.96 1.25
CA SER A 111 -14.32 -1.00 2.59
C SER A 111 -13.40 -1.74 3.57
N SER A 112 -13.51 -1.44 4.88
CA SER A 112 -12.70 -2.11 5.92
C SER A 112 -12.83 -3.63 5.87
N GLY A 113 -14.04 -4.13 5.59
CA GLY A 113 -14.30 -5.57 5.42
C GLY A 113 -13.59 -6.17 4.20
N ALA A 114 -13.63 -5.47 3.04
CA ALA A 114 -12.97 -5.91 1.82
C ALA A 114 -11.44 -5.94 1.98
N LEU A 115 -10.86 -4.91 2.58
CA LEU A 115 -9.42 -4.84 2.88
C LEU A 115 -9.00 -5.91 3.89
N SER A 116 -9.80 -6.16 4.93
CA SER A 116 -9.54 -7.23 5.89
C SER A 116 -9.55 -8.62 5.24
N LYS A 117 -10.55 -8.89 4.38
CA LYS A 117 -10.60 -10.14 3.59
C LYS A 117 -9.37 -10.29 2.69
N GLN A 118 -8.96 -9.21 2.01
CA GLN A 118 -7.76 -9.19 1.18
C GLN A 118 -6.49 -9.46 1.99
N ALA A 119 -6.31 -8.81 3.14
CA ALA A 119 -5.17 -9.01 4.02
C ALA A 119 -5.09 -10.46 4.53
N LYS A 120 -6.22 -11.04 4.95
CA LYS A 120 -6.31 -12.45 5.37
C LYS A 120 -5.95 -13.40 4.23
N LYS A 121 -6.45 -13.15 3.01
CA LYS A 121 -6.14 -13.95 1.82
C LYS A 121 -4.64 -13.88 1.48
N ALA A 122 -4.04 -12.70 1.55
CA ALA A 122 -2.62 -12.51 1.32
C ALA A 122 -1.77 -13.20 2.39
N ALA A 123 -2.17 -13.11 3.67
CA ALA A 123 -1.48 -13.79 4.77
C ALA A 123 -1.52 -15.32 4.65
N LYS A 124 -2.66 -15.89 4.22
CA LYS A 124 -2.79 -17.35 3.98
C LYS A 124 -1.87 -17.87 2.86
N LYS A 125 -1.55 -17.02 1.87
CA LYS A 125 -0.64 -17.40 0.78
C LYS A 125 0.84 -17.41 1.17
N ARG A 126 1.20 -16.83 2.33
CA ARG A 126 2.58 -16.86 2.83
C ARG A 126 2.90 -18.22 3.45
N SER A 127 4.13 -18.68 3.27
CA SER A 127 4.62 -19.90 3.94
C SER A 127 4.57 -19.74 5.46
N VAL A 128 4.55 -20.85 6.19
CA VAL A 128 4.61 -20.87 7.65
C VAL A 128 5.89 -20.18 8.13
N THR A 129 7.00 -20.44 7.45
CA THR A 129 8.30 -19.84 7.76
C THR A 129 8.31 -18.33 7.57
N ASP A 130 7.71 -17.80 6.50
CA ASP A 130 7.63 -16.35 6.26
C ASP A 130 6.72 -15.66 7.28
N ARG A 131 5.63 -16.31 7.69
CA ARG A 131 4.75 -15.81 8.75
C ARG A 131 5.48 -15.75 10.10
N SER A 132 6.23 -16.80 10.43
CA SER A 132 7.04 -16.85 11.66
C SER A 132 8.13 -15.77 11.66
N LYS A 133 8.87 -15.61 10.55
CA LYS A 133 9.88 -14.53 10.40
C LYS A 133 9.26 -13.15 10.57
N ALA A 134 8.10 -12.90 9.96
CA ALA A 134 7.41 -11.62 10.09
C ALA A 134 6.93 -11.36 11.52
N ALA A 135 6.42 -12.39 12.21
CA ALA A 135 6.00 -12.29 13.61
C ALA A 135 7.19 -12.00 14.54
N LYS A 136 8.33 -12.69 14.36
CA LYS A 136 9.57 -12.44 15.11
C LYS A 136 10.07 -11.02 14.90
N LYS A 137 10.10 -10.55 13.63
CA LYS A 137 10.49 -9.18 13.29
C LYS A 137 9.57 -8.14 13.93
N ALA A 138 8.26 -8.34 13.91
CA ALA A 138 7.30 -7.45 14.55
C ALA A 138 7.47 -7.41 16.06
N ALA A 139 7.77 -8.56 16.68
CA ALA A 139 8.03 -8.67 18.11
C ALA A 139 9.31 -7.91 18.52
N THR A 140 10.39 -8.00 17.74
CA THR A 140 11.64 -7.26 17.97
C THR A 140 11.45 -5.76 17.78
N THR A 141 10.76 -5.34 16.70
CA THR A 141 10.57 -3.93 16.37
C THR A 141 9.76 -3.19 17.45
N LYS A 142 8.72 -3.81 18.01
CA LYS A 142 7.88 -3.16 19.03
C LYS A 142 8.42 -3.28 20.45
N GLY A 143 9.31 -4.25 20.72
CA GLY A 143 9.78 -4.52 22.06
C GLY A 143 8.68 -5.01 23.05
N PRO A 144 9.06 -5.50 24.23
CA PRO A 144 8.10 -6.07 25.19
C PRO A 144 7.11 -5.03 25.73
N THR A 145 7.57 -3.85 26.07
CA THR A 145 6.76 -2.77 26.67
C THR A 145 5.64 -2.30 25.74
N GLN A 146 5.98 -2.02 24.47
CA GLN A 146 4.98 -1.58 23.48
C GLN A 146 3.97 -2.69 23.15
N ARG A 147 4.41 -3.96 23.16
CA ARG A 147 3.51 -5.10 22.96
C ARG A 147 2.52 -5.25 24.12
N SER A 148 2.99 -5.11 25.35
CA SER A 148 2.14 -5.13 26.54
C SER A 148 1.11 -4.00 26.53
N ALA A 149 1.53 -2.78 26.22
CA ALA A 149 0.63 -1.63 26.09
C ALA A 149 -0.43 -1.84 25.00
N ALA A 150 -0.03 -2.37 23.84
CA ALA A 150 -0.97 -2.69 22.75
C ALA A 150 -1.97 -3.78 23.13
N ALA A 151 -1.54 -4.81 23.85
CA ALA A 151 -2.41 -5.88 24.36
C ALA A 151 -3.44 -5.34 25.37
N LYS A 152 -3.02 -4.52 26.33
CA LYS A 152 -3.91 -3.84 27.28
C LYS A 152 -4.94 -2.96 26.58
N LYS A 153 -4.51 -2.17 25.57
CA LYS A 153 -5.41 -1.34 24.76
C LYS A 153 -6.43 -2.19 24.01
N ALA A 154 -6.01 -3.28 23.40
CA ALA A 154 -6.89 -4.19 22.67
C ALA A 154 -7.93 -4.85 23.60
N ALA A 155 -7.52 -5.28 24.82
CA ALA A 155 -8.42 -5.82 25.82
C ALA A 155 -9.50 -4.82 26.24
N ARG A 156 -9.11 -3.56 26.53
CA ARG A 156 -10.04 -2.47 26.86
C ARG A 156 -11.05 -2.20 25.72
N THR A 157 -10.58 -2.22 24.46
CA THR A 157 -11.45 -2.00 23.30
C THR A 157 -12.46 -3.14 23.13
N ARG A 158 -12.06 -4.39 23.39
CA ARG A 158 -12.98 -5.54 23.37
C ARG A 158 -14.02 -5.48 24.48
N ALA A 159 -13.61 -5.09 25.69
CA ALA A 159 -14.51 -4.95 26.83
C ALA A 159 -15.61 -3.88 26.62
N ARG A 160 -15.26 -2.79 25.90
CA ARG A 160 -16.22 -1.73 25.55
C ARG A 160 -17.19 -2.09 24.42
N LYS A 161 -16.96 -3.18 23.70
CA LYS A 161 -17.81 -3.63 22.58
C LYS A 161 -18.75 -4.78 22.96
N LYS A 162 -18.69 -5.24 24.19
CA LYS A 162 -19.70 -6.11 24.81
C LYS A 162 -20.75 -5.27 25.51
#